data_d80a5c39634533bc1dfc8ece430ad0af
#
_entry.id   d80a5c39634533bc1dfc8ece430ad0af
#
_cell.length_a   1.000
_cell.length_b   1.000
_cell.length_c   1.000
_cell.angle_alpha   90.00
_cell.angle_beta   90.00
_cell.angle_gamma   90.00
#
_symmetry.space_group_name_H-M   'P 1'
#
loop_
_entity.id
_entity.type
_entity.pdbx_description
1 polymer ?
#
loop_
_entity_poly.entity_id
_entity_poly.type
_entity_poly.pdbx_seq_one_letter_code
_entity_poly.pdbx_strand_id
1 'polypeptide(L)'
;MSAEIEAIFLKVQDAWDKQDLRVLSASYGDNLYEKHEKILQKMSDKGQINHTRSVVLDGITRYKEVKDNQFEVDLYFVAIDYLVSVNSGQIIAGNTQERRAFKQRWTFNGQKGALRVEKMKEFKI
;
A
#
# COMPACT_ATOMS: atom_id res chain seq x y z
N MET A 1 3.03 -0.96 18.96
CA MET A 1 2.37 -1.62 17.82
C MET A 1 1.91 -0.62 16.77
N SER A 2 1.19 0.44 17.14
CA SER A 2 0.75 1.46 16.18
C SER A 2 1.90 2.15 15.45
N ALA A 3 2.99 2.46 16.13
CA ALA A 3 4.16 3.07 15.49
C ALA A 3 4.80 2.14 14.46
N GLU A 4 4.82 0.83 14.72
CA GLU A 4 5.34 -0.14 13.78
C GLU A 4 4.43 -0.27 12.56
N ILE A 5 3.11 -0.30 12.77
CA ILE A 5 2.13 -0.35 11.69
C ILE A 5 2.27 0.88 10.79
N GLU A 6 2.36 2.08 11.38
CA GLU A 6 2.54 3.31 10.61
C GLU A 6 3.85 3.29 9.81
N ALA A 7 4.94 2.84 10.42
CA ALA A 7 6.23 2.77 9.73
C ALA A 7 6.18 1.82 8.53
N ILE A 8 5.56 0.65 8.69
CA ILE A 8 5.38 -0.30 7.58
C ILE A 8 4.49 0.30 6.50
N PHE A 9 3.37 0.93 6.90
CA PHE A 9 2.45 1.55 5.98
C PHE A 9 3.15 2.60 5.10
N LEU A 10 3.88 3.52 5.70
CA LEU A 10 4.57 4.58 4.96
C LEU A 10 5.66 4.02 4.05
N LYS A 11 6.38 3.01 4.52
CA LYS A 11 7.42 2.34 3.73
C LYS A 11 6.81 1.66 2.49
N VAL A 12 5.69 1.00 2.66
CA VAL A 12 4.98 0.32 1.56
C VAL A 12 4.47 1.34 0.53
N GLN A 13 3.88 2.45 0.98
CA GLN A 13 3.39 3.49 0.06
C GLN A 13 4.54 4.08 -0.75
N ASP A 14 5.65 4.37 -0.13
CA ASP A 14 6.83 4.89 -0.81
C ASP A 14 7.41 3.88 -1.81
N ALA A 15 7.49 2.62 -1.40
CA ALA A 15 8.00 1.55 -2.26
C ALA A 15 7.10 1.32 -3.49
N TRP A 16 5.79 1.40 -3.30
CA TRP A 16 4.84 1.29 -4.41
C TRP A 16 5.03 2.43 -5.41
N ASP A 17 5.14 3.66 -4.92
CA ASP A 17 5.38 4.85 -5.76
C ASP A 17 6.66 4.70 -6.59
N LYS A 18 7.72 4.17 -5.99
CA LYS A 18 9.02 3.98 -6.63
C LYS A 18 9.17 2.65 -7.35
N GLN A 19 8.17 1.77 -7.24
CA GLN A 19 8.22 0.41 -7.76
C GLN A 19 9.41 -0.38 -7.22
N ASP A 20 9.69 -0.20 -5.94
CA ASP A 20 10.82 -0.85 -5.25
C ASP A 20 10.39 -2.23 -4.75
N LEU A 21 10.56 -3.25 -5.59
CA LEU A 21 10.18 -4.62 -5.27
C LEU A 21 10.98 -5.20 -4.10
N ARG A 22 12.19 -4.72 -3.88
CA ARG A 22 13.02 -5.21 -2.76
C ARG A 22 12.38 -4.83 -1.43
N VAL A 23 11.95 -3.58 -1.29
CA VAL A 23 11.29 -3.10 -0.07
C VAL A 23 9.94 -3.79 0.11
N LEU A 24 9.17 -3.94 -0.97
CA LEU A 24 7.89 -4.65 -0.91
C LEU A 24 8.09 -6.11 -0.48
N SER A 25 9.09 -6.79 -1.02
CA SER A 25 9.41 -8.17 -0.64
C SER A 25 9.72 -8.30 0.86
N ALA A 26 10.42 -7.31 1.42
CA ALA A 26 10.74 -7.32 2.84
C ALA A 26 9.53 -7.00 3.73
N SER A 27 8.53 -6.30 3.20
CA SER A 27 7.36 -5.84 3.96
C SER A 27 6.15 -6.77 3.86
N TYR A 28 6.07 -7.54 2.79
CA TYR A 28 4.91 -8.40 2.48
C TYR A 28 5.16 -9.86 2.81
N GLY A 29 4.09 -10.59 3.11
CA GLY A 29 4.09 -12.04 3.02
C GLY A 29 4.14 -12.48 1.55
N ASP A 30 4.48 -13.74 1.30
CA ASP A 30 4.75 -14.25 -0.04
C ASP A 30 3.56 -14.09 -1.00
N ASN A 31 2.35 -14.38 -0.54
CA ASN A 31 1.15 -14.31 -1.38
C ASN A 31 0.85 -12.89 -1.83
N LEU A 32 0.97 -11.92 -0.94
CA LEU A 32 0.73 -10.51 -1.28
C LEU A 32 1.82 -10.00 -2.21
N TYR A 33 3.08 -10.37 -1.96
CA TYR A 33 4.19 -9.99 -2.81
C TYR A 33 3.96 -10.48 -4.25
N GLU A 34 3.61 -11.75 -4.41
CA GLU A 34 3.36 -12.33 -5.74
C GLU A 34 2.24 -11.61 -6.47
N LYS A 35 1.15 -11.31 -5.76
CA LYS A 35 0.02 -10.57 -6.33
C LYS A 35 0.41 -9.17 -6.79
N HIS A 36 1.12 -8.43 -5.95
CA HIS A 36 1.51 -7.05 -6.26
C HIS A 36 2.60 -6.99 -7.32
N GLU A 37 3.52 -7.96 -7.32
CA GLU A 37 4.52 -8.07 -8.40
C GLU A 37 3.83 -8.21 -9.76
N LYS A 38 2.81 -9.05 -9.85
CA LYS A 38 2.05 -9.23 -11.08
C LYS A 38 1.31 -7.97 -11.51
N ILE A 39 0.74 -7.23 -10.55
CA ILE A 39 0.07 -5.96 -10.84
C ILE A 39 1.07 -4.94 -11.40
N LEU A 40 2.22 -4.80 -10.77
CA LEU A 40 3.26 -3.88 -11.22
C LEU A 40 3.80 -4.29 -12.58
N GLN A 41 3.95 -5.59 -12.84
CA GLN A 41 4.42 -6.07 -14.13
C GLN A 41 3.42 -5.74 -15.25
N LYS A 42 2.12 -5.93 -14.99
CA LYS A 42 1.08 -5.56 -15.95
C LYS A 42 1.07 -4.08 -16.27
N MET A 43 1.24 -3.23 -15.25
CA MET A 43 1.34 -1.79 -15.47
C MET A 43 2.57 -1.45 -16.29
N SER A 44 3.71 -2.05 -15.98
CA SER A 44 4.95 -1.85 -16.72
C SER A 44 4.78 -2.26 -18.18
N ASP A 45 4.12 -3.39 -18.45
CA ASP A 45 3.88 -3.87 -19.81
C ASP A 45 3.00 -2.89 -20.61
N LYS A 46 2.12 -2.15 -19.92
CA LYS A 46 1.30 -1.13 -20.54
C LYS A 46 1.99 0.24 -20.61
N GLY A 47 3.21 0.35 -20.10
CA GLY A 47 3.92 1.61 -20.01
C GLY A 47 3.30 2.60 -19.04
N GLN A 48 2.79 2.10 -17.91
CA GLN A 48 2.09 2.89 -16.90
C GLN A 48 2.77 2.78 -15.55
N ILE A 49 2.73 3.87 -14.78
CA ILE A 49 3.18 3.91 -13.39
C ILE A 49 2.07 4.54 -12.54
N ASN A 50 1.77 3.91 -11.42
CA ASN A 50 0.87 4.48 -10.41
C ASN A 50 1.72 5.16 -9.34
N HIS A 51 1.55 6.46 -9.20
CA HIS A 51 2.22 7.24 -8.16
C HIS A 51 1.27 7.48 -6.98
N THR A 52 1.82 7.31 -5.78
CA THR A 52 1.12 7.57 -4.53
C THR A 52 2.05 8.42 -3.68
N ARG A 53 1.72 9.69 -3.50
CA ARG A 53 2.60 10.69 -2.89
C ARG A 53 1.87 11.51 -1.85
N SER A 54 2.64 12.25 -1.04
CA SER A 54 2.11 13.13 -0.01
C SER A 54 1.14 12.40 0.91
N VAL A 55 1.51 11.19 1.31
CA VAL A 55 0.68 10.30 2.11
C VAL A 55 0.66 10.76 3.56
N VAL A 56 -0.53 10.90 4.13
CA VAL A 56 -0.72 11.19 5.55
C VAL A 56 -1.67 10.14 6.12
N LEU A 57 -1.19 9.39 7.10
CA LEU A 57 -2.01 8.43 7.82
C LEU A 57 -2.82 9.17 8.88
N ASP A 58 -4.15 9.19 8.72
CA ASP A 58 -5.04 9.92 9.62
C ASP A 58 -5.46 9.09 10.83
N GLY A 59 -5.59 7.78 10.68
CA GLY A 59 -6.01 6.94 11.78
C GLY A 59 -5.85 5.46 11.53
N ILE A 60 -5.70 4.73 12.63
CA ILE A 60 -5.66 3.27 12.67
C ILE A 60 -6.76 2.85 13.63
N THR A 61 -7.72 2.07 13.13
CA THR A 61 -8.87 1.62 13.94
C THR A 61 -9.12 0.14 13.77
N ARG A 62 -10.08 -0.39 14.51
CA ARG A 62 -10.57 -1.74 14.36
C ARG A 62 -9.49 -2.81 14.44
N TYR A 63 -8.68 -2.75 15.51
CA TYR A 63 -7.72 -3.83 15.76
C TYR A 63 -8.51 -5.11 16.09
N LYS A 64 -8.27 -6.17 15.31
CA LYS A 64 -8.95 -7.45 15.51
C LYS A 64 -7.99 -8.60 15.28
N GLU A 65 -7.82 -9.44 16.28
CA GLU A 65 -7.09 -10.70 16.09
C GLU A 65 -7.92 -11.66 15.25
N VAL A 66 -7.30 -12.25 14.24
CA VAL A 66 -7.92 -13.22 13.34
C VAL A 66 -7.56 -14.63 13.77
N LYS A 67 -6.30 -14.85 14.12
CA LYS A 67 -5.74 -16.09 14.64
C LYS A 67 -4.39 -15.78 15.29
N ASP A 68 -3.73 -16.80 15.82
CA ASP A 68 -2.42 -16.61 16.45
C ASP A 68 -1.46 -15.91 15.48
N ASN A 69 -0.82 -14.84 15.97
CA ASN A 69 0.14 -14.04 15.21
C ASN A 69 -0.44 -13.44 13.92
N GLN A 70 -1.76 -13.26 13.87
CA GLN A 70 -2.40 -12.59 12.74
C GLN A 70 -3.48 -11.65 13.25
N PHE A 71 -3.45 -10.41 12.79
CA PHE A 71 -4.46 -9.41 13.14
C PHE A 71 -4.73 -8.51 11.96
N GLU A 72 -5.87 -7.82 12.00
CA GLU A 72 -6.22 -6.85 10.98
C GLU A 72 -6.54 -5.50 11.60
N VAL A 73 -6.27 -4.44 10.86
CA VAL A 73 -6.58 -3.07 11.25
C VAL A 73 -7.16 -2.34 10.05
N ASP A 74 -7.93 -1.31 10.32
CA ASP A 74 -8.42 -0.39 9.29
C ASP A 74 -7.56 0.86 9.32
N LEU A 75 -7.06 1.25 8.15
CA LEU A 75 -6.20 2.40 7.97
C LEU A 75 -6.96 3.45 7.17
N TYR A 76 -6.99 4.68 7.70
CA TYR A 76 -7.57 5.84 7.04
C TYR A 76 -6.46 6.80 6.68
N PHE A 77 -6.35 7.15 5.42
CA PHE A 77 -5.27 8.04 4.98
C PHE A 77 -5.70 8.90 3.79
N VAL A 78 -4.92 9.93 3.54
CA VAL A 78 -5.04 10.76 2.34
C VAL A 78 -3.74 10.71 1.57
N ALA A 79 -3.84 10.79 0.25
CA ALA A 79 -2.67 10.75 -0.62
C ALA A 79 -3.00 11.36 -1.97
N ILE A 80 -1.98 11.87 -2.63
CA ILE A 80 -2.05 12.20 -4.05
C ILE A 80 -1.80 10.91 -4.80
N ASP A 81 -2.78 10.50 -5.62
CA ASP A 81 -2.74 9.22 -6.33
C ASP A 81 -3.10 9.42 -7.79
N TYR A 82 -2.24 8.99 -8.69
CA TYR A 82 -2.47 9.12 -10.12
C TYR A 82 -1.72 8.07 -10.93
N LEU A 83 -2.27 7.78 -12.10
CA LEU A 83 -1.70 6.85 -13.07
C LEU A 83 -1.16 7.67 -14.25
N VAL A 84 0.07 7.45 -14.62
CA VAL A 84 0.75 8.19 -15.68
C VAL A 84 1.26 7.25 -16.77
N SER A 85 1.20 7.71 -18.03
CA SER A 85 1.85 7.03 -19.15
C SER A 85 3.33 7.41 -19.13
N VAL A 86 4.21 6.40 -19.06
CA VAL A 86 5.66 6.62 -19.08
C VAL A 86 6.12 7.26 -20.38
N ASN A 87 5.52 6.84 -21.50
CA ASN A 87 5.95 7.28 -22.83
C ASN A 87 5.58 8.73 -23.13
N SER A 88 4.37 9.17 -22.73
CA SER A 88 3.89 10.51 -23.03
C SER A 88 3.93 11.47 -21.85
N GLY A 89 4.07 10.94 -20.62
CA GLY A 89 3.94 11.73 -19.41
C GLY A 89 2.51 12.16 -19.10
N GLN A 90 1.54 11.69 -19.88
CA GLN A 90 0.15 12.07 -19.72
C GLN A 90 -0.49 11.37 -18.52
N ILE A 91 -1.29 12.12 -17.76
CA ILE A 91 -2.06 11.58 -16.66
C ILE A 91 -3.25 10.82 -17.23
N ILE A 92 -3.34 9.52 -16.91
CA ILE A 92 -4.40 8.64 -17.40
C ILE A 92 -5.58 8.64 -16.44
N ALA A 93 -5.31 8.70 -15.13
CA ALA A 93 -6.34 8.67 -14.10
C ALA A 93 -5.78 9.32 -12.83
N GLY A 94 -6.68 9.80 -11.98
CA GLY A 94 -6.31 10.40 -10.71
C GLY A 94 -6.02 11.89 -10.81
N ASN A 95 -5.39 12.42 -9.76
CA ASN A 95 -5.14 13.86 -9.61
C ASN A 95 -3.75 14.08 -9.04
N THR A 96 -2.99 15.01 -9.65
CA THR A 96 -1.62 15.34 -9.23
C THR A 96 -1.57 16.48 -8.23
N GLN A 97 -2.69 17.15 -7.94
CA GLN A 97 -2.74 18.36 -7.12
C GLN A 97 -3.44 18.17 -5.79
N GLU A 98 -4.44 17.31 -5.72
CA GLU A 98 -5.29 17.17 -4.56
C GLU A 98 -5.18 15.78 -3.96
N ARG A 99 -5.16 15.72 -2.63
CA ARG A 99 -5.21 14.45 -1.91
C ARG A 99 -6.61 13.86 -1.97
N ARG A 100 -6.65 12.54 -2.08
CA ARG A 100 -7.88 11.75 -2.01
C ARG A 100 -7.86 10.93 -0.72
N ALA A 101 -9.04 10.73 -0.13
CA ALA A 101 -9.19 9.92 1.07
C ALA A 101 -9.31 8.43 0.72
N PHE A 102 -8.68 7.60 1.54
CA PHE A 102 -8.69 6.15 1.39
C PHE A 102 -9.03 5.49 2.71
N LYS A 103 -9.70 4.34 2.62
CA LYS A 103 -9.85 3.42 3.72
C LYS A 103 -9.42 2.04 3.25
N GLN A 104 -8.47 1.43 3.93
CA GLN A 104 -7.99 0.08 3.61
C GLN A 104 -7.95 -0.77 4.88
N ARG A 105 -8.19 -2.06 4.73
CA ARG A 105 -7.99 -3.03 5.79
C ARG A 105 -6.76 -3.85 5.46
N TRP A 106 -5.80 -3.82 6.38
CA TRP A 106 -4.56 -4.58 6.23
C TRP A 106 -4.53 -5.70 7.24
N THR A 107 -4.15 -6.88 6.78
CA THR A 107 -3.93 -8.05 7.65
C THR A 107 -2.42 -8.22 7.80
N PHE A 108 -1.98 -8.27 9.05
CA PHE A 108 -0.57 -8.45 9.40
C PHE A 108 -0.35 -9.84 9.99
N ASN A 109 0.79 -10.45 9.63
CA ASN A 109 1.28 -11.67 10.25
C ASN A 109 2.55 -11.36 11.02
N GLY A 110 2.76 -12.11 12.12
CA GLY A 110 3.98 -12.04 12.90
C GLY A 110 3.80 -11.35 14.23
N GLN A 111 4.92 -11.14 14.90
CA GLN A 111 4.97 -10.51 16.21
C GLN A 111 5.60 -9.14 16.10
N LYS A 112 5.44 -8.32 17.14
CA LYS A 112 6.06 -7.01 17.23
C LYS A 112 7.55 -7.09 16.86
N GLY A 113 7.97 -6.21 15.94
CA GLY A 113 9.33 -6.15 15.42
C GLY A 113 9.56 -7.01 14.17
N ALA A 114 8.59 -7.87 13.80
CA ALA A 114 8.72 -8.78 12.66
C ALA A 114 7.41 -8.91 11.89
N LEU A 115 6.62 -7.84 11.83
CA LEU A 115 5.33 -7.85 11.14
C LEU A 115 5.51 -7.81 9.62
N ARG A 116 4.67 -8.57 8.92
CA ARG A 116 4.55 -8.52 7.47
C ARG A 116 3.10 -8.35 7.07
N VAL A 117 2.86 -7.67 5.97
CA VAL A 117 1.51 -7.47 5.44
C VAL A 117 1.12 -8.69 4.61
N GLU A 118 0.03 -9.33 5.00
CA GLU A 118 -0.45 -10.56 4.35
C GLU A 118 -1.57 -10.27 3.36
N LYS A 119 -2.44 -9.31 3.66
CA LYS A 119 -3.58 -8.95 2.82
C LYS A 119 -3.86 -7.46 2.91
N MET A 120 -4.37 -6.91 1.83
CA MET A 120 -4.89 -5.55 1.76
C MET A 120 -6.25 -5.58 1.07
N LYS A 121 -7.21 -4.84 1.63
CA LYS A 121 -8.52 -4.67 1.04
C LYS A 121 -8.85 -3.18 1.04
N GLU A 122 -9.23 -2.64 -0.12
CA GLU A 122 -9.65 -1.25 -0.21
C GLU A 122 -11.16 -1.16 -0.15
N PHE A 123 -11.66 -0.15 0.58
CA PHE A 123 -13.08 0.14 0.66
C PHE A 123 -13.41 1.38 -0.14
N LYS A 124 -14.58 1.39 -0.75
CA LYS A 124 -15.10 2.61 -1.34
C LYS A 124 -15.52 3.58 -0.23
N ILE A 125 -15.20 4.84 -0.42
CA ILE A 125 -15.58 5.90 0.50
C ILE A 125 -16.61 6.79 -0.17
#